data_3c450a0a2afe4398b2b23f3f61cf5e0e
#
_entry.id   3c450a0a2afe4398b2b23f3f61cf5e0e
#
_cell.length_a   1.000
_cell.length_b   1.000
_cell.length_c   1.000
_cell.angle_alpha   90.00
_cell.angle_beta   90.00
_cell.angle_gamma   90.00
#
_symmetry.space_group_name_H-M   'P 1'
#
loop_
_entity.id
_entity.type
_entity.pdbx_description
1 polymer ?
#
loop_
_entity_poly.entity_id
_entity_poly.type
_entity_poly.pdbx_seq_one_letter_code
_entity_poly.pdbx_strand_id
1 'polypeptide(L)'
;MLKWLRVWIVVLLAPTVACAESNIKIGVVLPYSGVYALLGNEITGGLELAFEQYGSEFGGRKIILIKEDSEVRPKVGLSKTKKLVFQDKVDLLVGPVASNVAGAMRDFVHNVKVPLIIPNAGNNLLTGEKCSPWVIRTSFSNDQINRSMGPWLFNKGFRTLFLMAPDYAAGHQMMDAVRGGFEEAGGTVVGEELPPLRETKDFAPYLAKIKAHNPDALYVFFAGGLAIQFVKQYHEFGMKEPIPLFGAGWLTSPLFLPALGLAAAGFTGALNYVPSIDSQENKAFQAAFQSRYKKVASEFAVQGFDTGRLIVEALKARHGDLEDQDALLGAFHDVSFVGPRGPFRIDPETNNVIQDIYIFETRQVGDVVEHVILDKASSVKDPRNGCELSQR
;
A
#
# COMPACT_ATOMS: atom_id res chain seq x y z
N MET A 1 50.37 -56.08 -49.71
CA MET A 1 49.98 -56.05 -48.26
C MET A 1 49.67 -54.62 -47.87
N LEU A 2 48.39 -54.22 -47.88
CA LEU A 2 47.95 -52.83 -47.57
C LEU A 2 47.49 -52.78 -46.10
N LYS A 3 48.22 -52.06 -45.23
CA LYS A 3 47.86 -51.88 -43.84
C LYS A 3 46.83 -50.72 -43.70
N TRP A 4 45.63 -51.05 -43.31
CA TRP A 4 44.59 -50.06 -42.97
C TRP A 4 44.87 -49.44 -41.59
N LEU A 5 45.13 -48.14 -41.56
CA LEU A 5 45.25 -47.35 -40.33
C LEU A 5 43.85 -46.92 -39.88
N ARG A 6 43.36 -47.46 -38.77
CA ARG A 6 42.11 -47.06 -38.16
C ARG A 6 42.40 -45.84 -37.28
N VAL A 7 41.92 -44.64 -37.71
CA VAL A 7 41.93 -43.41 -36.90
C VAL A 7 40.72 -43.47 -36.02
N TRP A 8 40.93 -43.52 -34.70
CA TRP A 8 39.85 -43.31 -33.69
C TRP A 8 39.71 -41.83 -33.44
N ILE A 9 38.54 -41.22 -33.82
CA ILE A 9 38.16 -39.85 -33.42
C ILE A 9 37.54 -39.97 -32.03
N VAL A 10 38.25 -39.52 -31.01
CA VAL A 10 37.72 -39.35 -29.66
C VAL A 10 37.00 -38.00 -29.63
N VAL A 11 35.66 -38.03 -29.67
CA VAL A 11 34.82 -36.85 -29.44
C VAL A 11 34.82 -36.57 -27.93
N LEU A 12 35.57 -35.58 -27.49
CA LEU A 12 35.52 -35.01 -26.14
C LEU A 12 34.21 -34.22 -26.00
N LEU A 13 33.20 -34.86 -25.45
CA LEU A 13 32.02 -34.17 -24.93
C LEU A 13 32.46 -33.38 -23.68
N ALA A 14 32.73 -32.09 -23.85
CA ALA A 14 32.86 -31.17 -22.70
C ALA A 14 31.50 -31.09 -21.96
N PRO A 15 31.47 -31.35 -20.63
CA PRO A 15 30.25 -31.14 -19.89
C PRO A 15 29.94 -29.65 -19.92
N THR A 16 28.83 -29.26 -20.54
CA THR A 16 28.25 -27.95 -20.34
C THR A 16 27.80 -27.88 -18.88
N VAL A 17 28.63 -27.24 -18.06
CA VAL A 17 28.18 -26.84 -16.71
C VAL A 17 27.08 -25.83 -16.93
N ALA A 18 25.83 -26.28 -16.90
CA ALA A 18 24.70 -25.39 -16.76
C ALA A 18 24.90 -24.68 -15.41
N CYS A 19 25.36 -23.43 -15.45
CA CYS A 19 25.34 -22.55 -14.28
C CYS A 19 23.89 -22.48 -13.86
N ALA A 20 23.52 -23.11 -12.76
CA ALA A 20 22.16 -22.97 -12.20
C ALA A 20 21.99 -21.48 -11.91
N GLU A 21 21.16 -20.79 -12.69
CA GLU A 21 20.87 -19.39 -12.47
C GLU A 21 20.32 -19.22 -11.03
N SER A 22 20.90 -18.25 -10.30
CA SER A 22 20.52 -18.01 -8.91
C SER A 22 19.06 -17.58 -8.82
N ASN A 23 18.34 -18.01 -7.79
CA ASN A 23 16.96 -17.63 -7.54
C ASN A 23 16.76 -16.10 -7.55
N ILE A 24 15.55 -15.65 -7.93
CA ILE A 24 15.13 -14.26 -7.83
C ILE A 24 14.79 -13.96 -6.37
N LYS A 25 15.60 -13.14 -5.70
CA LYS A 25 15.43 -12.81 -4.28
C LYS A 25 14.70 -11.50 -4.11
N ILE A 26 13.55 -11.53 -3.48
CA ILE A 26 12.76 -10.34 -3.14
C ILE A 26 12.85 -10.09 -1.63
N GLY A 27 13.47 -8.97 -1.25
CA GLY A 27 13.52 -8.53 0.14
C GLY A 27 12.22 -7.85 0.55
N VAL A 28 11.56 -8.34 1.60
CA VAL A 28 10.27 -7.81 2.06
C VAL A 28 10.45 -7.13 3.41
N VAL A 29 10.31 -5.80 3.46
CA VAL A 29 10.44 -4.99 4.67
C VAL A 29 9.05 -4.48 5.07
N LEU A 30 8.34 -5.25 5.87
CA LEU A 30 6.98 -4.94 6.33
C LEU A 30 6.91 -5.01 7.87
N PRO A 31 5.90 -4.42 8.52
CA PRO A 31 5.72 -4.60 9.95
C PRO A 31 5.12 -5.99 10.22
N TYR A 32 5.83 -6.81 10.98
CA TYR A 32 5.34 -8.12 11.45
C TYR A 32 5.12 -8.13 12.96
N SER A 33 5.40 -7.00 13.63
CA SER A 33 5.13 -6.77 15.05
C SER A 33 4.48 -5.39 15.30
N GLY A 34 3.94 -5.20 16.50
CA GLY A 34 3.36 -3.93 16.94
C GLY A 34 2.01 -3.60 16.28
N VAL A 35 1.67 -2.31 16.25
CA VAL A 35 0.33 -1.81 15.87
C VAL A 35 -0.08 -2.10 14.43
N TYR A 36 0.88 -2.39 13.54
CA TYR A 36 0.64 -2.67 12.12
C TYR A 36 0.98 -4.10 11.70
N ALA A 37 1.16 -5.03 12.65
CA ALA A 37 1.50 -6.42 12.34
C ALA A 37 0.50 -7.10 11.40
N LEU A 38 -0.80 -6.87 11.62
CA LEU A 38 -1.86 -7.42 10.77
C LEU A 38 -1.75 -6.93 9.32
N LEU A 39 -1.38 -5.66 9.12
CA LEU A 39 -1.24 -5.06 7.80
C LEU A 39 -0.09 -5.71 7.01
N GLY A 40 1.05 -5.90 7.65
CA GLY A 40 2.21 -6.55 7.04
C GLY A 40 1.91 -8.00 6.61
N ASN A 41 1.19 -8.74 7.45
CA ASN A 41 0.77 -10.10 7.13
C ASN A 41 -0.23 -10.16 5.97
N GLU A 42 -1.19 -9.22 5.90
CA GLU A 42 -2.16 -9.12 4.81
C GLU A 42 -1.47 -8.82 3.46
N ILE A 43 -0.58 -7.84 3.44
CA ILE A 43 0.21 -7.50 2.23
C ILE A 43 1.03 -8.72 1.78
N THR A 44 1.69 -9.40 2.72
CA THR A 44 2.45 -10.60 2.41
C THR A 44 1.56 -11.70 1.82
N GLY A 45 0.38 -11.91 2.40
CA GLY A 45 -0.59 -12.89 1.88
C GLY A 45 -1.06 -12.57 0.46
N GLY A 46 -1.33 -11.31 0.17
CA GLY A 46 -1.67 -10.86 -1.19
C GLY A 46 -0.53 -11.09 -2.18
N LEU A 47 0.71 -10.74 -1.78
CA LEU A 47 1.91 -10.94 -2.59
C LEU A 47 2.15 -12.42 -2.93
N GLU A 48 2.05 -13.30 -1.93
CA GLU A 48 2.19 -14.76 -2.09
C GLU A 48 1.10 -15.32 -3.00
N LEU A 49 -0.15 -14.87 -2.85
CA LEU A 49 -1.27 -15.29 -3.71
C LEU A 49 -1.04 -14.88 -5.17
N ALA A 50 -0.51 -13.69 -5.43
CA ALA A 50 -0.18 -13.24 -6.78
C ALA A 50 0.89 -14.12 -7.43
N PHE A 51 1.95 -14.45 -6.71
CA PHE A 51 2.99 -15.35 -7.22
C PHE A 51 2.46 -16.77 -7.48
N GLU A 52 1.54 -17.25 -6.69
CA GLU A 52 0.87 -18.53 -6.90
C GLU A 52 0.00 -18.53 -8.16
N GLN A 53 -0.74 -17.46 -8.41
CA GLN A 53 -1.67 -17.37 -9.55
C GLN A 53 -1.00 -16.98 -10.87
N TYR A 54 -0.04 -16.08 -10.84
CA TYR A 54 0.54 -15.51 -12.05
C TYR A 54 1.92 -16.08 -12.40
N GLY A 55 2.57 -16.77 -11.48
CA GLY A 55 3.84 -17.44 -11.66
C GLY A 55 4.89 -17.08 -10.61
N SER A 56 5.71 -18.05 -10.27
CA SER A 56 6.79 -17.95 -9.27
C SER A 56 8.15 -18.39 -9.78
N GLU A 57 8.26 -18.66 -11.09
CA GLU A 57 9.51 -19.08 -11.74
C GLU A 57 9.62 -18.45 -13.13
N PHE A 58 10.77 -17.83 -13.44
CA PHE A 58 11.05 -17.11 -14.67
C PHE A 58 12.47 -17.36 -15.11
N GLY A 59 12.68 -17.79 -16.36
CA GLY A 59 14.01 -18.13 -16.89
C GLY A 59 14.71 -19.25 -16.09
N GLY A 60 13.97 -20.18 -15.48
CA GLY A 60 14.53 -21.23 -14.60
C GLY A 60 14.87 -20.76 -13.18
N ARG A 61 14.60 -19.50 -12.83
CA ARG A 61 14.88 -18.88 -11.52
C ARG A 61 13.59 -18.76 -10.71
N LYS A 62 13.57 -19.30 -9.49
CA LYS A 62 12.42 -19.22 -8.58
C LYS A 62 12.44 -17.94 -7.76
N ILE A 63 11.25 -17.35 -7.54
CA ILE A 63 11.10 -16.26 -6.60
C ILE A 63 11.23 -16.77 -5.16
N ILE A 64 12.09 -16.11 -4.39
CA ILE A 64 12.27 -16.34 -2.94
C ILE A 64 12.03 -15.04 -2.20
N LEU A 65 11.10 -15.05 -1.22
CA LEU A 65 10.84 -13.93 -0.33
C LEU A 65 11.73 -14.03 0.91
N ILE A 66 12.49 -12.95 1.20
CA ILE A 66 13.27 -12.80 2.42
C ILE A 66 12.61 -11.69 3.24
N LYS A 67 11.96 -12.06 4.35
CA LYS A 67 11.10 -11.17 5.14
C LYS A 67 11.87 -10.59 6.32
N GLU A 68 11.73 -9.28 6.55
CA GLU A 68 12.31 -8.54 7.67
C GLU A 68 11.25 -7.62 8.30
N ASP A 69 11.23 -7.57 9.63
CA ASP A 69 10.30 -6.73 10.39
C ASP A 69 10.82 -5.30 10.50
N SER A 70 10.05 -4.34 10.03
CA SER A 70 10.34 -2.90 10.14
C SER A 70 10.00 -2.32 11.51
N GLU A 71 9.19 -3.03 12.33
CA GLU A 71 8.68 -2.61 13.63
C GLU A 71 8.00 -1.21 13.62
N VAL A 72 7.61 -0.72 12.43
CA VAL A 72 7.11 0.67 12.23
C VAL A 72 8.14 1.72 12.69
N ARG A 73 9.44 1.39 12.66
CA ARG A 73 10.55 2.26 13.12
C ARG A 73 11.48 2.59 11.96
N PRO A 74 11.68 3.88 11.62
CA PRO A 74 12.54 4.29 10.50
C PRO A 74 13.96 3.71 10.54
N LYS A 75 14.60 3.76 11.72
CA LYS A 75 15.97 3.23 11.91
C LYS A 75 16.03 1.70 11.71
N VAL A 76 15.02 0.98 12.20
CA VAL A 76 14.94 -0.49 12.06
C VAL A 76 14.70 -0.84 10.58
N GLY A 77 13.68 -0.24 9.94
CA GLY A 77 13.38 -0.47 8.52
C GLY A 77 14.60 -0.23 7.62
N LEU A 78 15.33 0.89 7.82
CA LEU A 78 16.55 1.17 7.07
C LEU A 78 17.67 0.12 7.35
N SER A 79 17.86 -0.29 8.60
CA SER A 79 18.83 -1.32 8.96
C SER A 79 18.53 -2.67 8.29
N LYS A 80 17.25 -3.07 8.31
CA LYS A 80 16.76 -4.30 7.65
C LYS A 80 16.91 -4.23 6.14
N THR A 81 16.60 -3.08 5.52
CA THR A 81 16.84 -2.84 4.10
C THR A 81 18.33 -3.01 3.73
N LYS A 82 19.24 -2.43 4.52
CA LYS A 82 20.68 -2.59 4.32
C LYS A 82 21.13 -4.04 4.42
N LYS A 83 20.59 -4.80 5.39
CA LYS A 83 20.87 -6.24 5.54
C LYS A 83 20.46 -7.00 4.28
N LEU A 84 19.22 -6.80 3.81
CA LEU A 84 18.69 -7.46 2.62
C LEU A 84 19.54 -7.19 1.37
N VAL A 85 19.98 -5.93 1.17
CA VAL A 85 20.80 -5.55 0.02
C VAL A 85 22.24 -6.08 0.14
N PHE A 86 22.90 -5.85 1.26
CA PHE A 86 24.33 -6.13 1.36
C PHE A 86 24.68 -7.56 1.78
N GLN A 87 23.83 -8.20 2.62
CA GLN A 87 24.09 -9.56 3.11
C GLN A 87 23.32 -10.60 2.32
N ASP A 88 22.01 -10.41 2.15
CA ASP A 88 21.14 -11.39 1.48
C ASP A 88 21.20 -11.27 -0.05
N LYS A 89 21.70 -10.12 -0.59
CA LYS A 89 21.85 -9.84 -2.01
C LYS A 89 20.53 -9.99 -2.76
N VAL A 90 19.52 -9.25 -2.31
CA VAL A 90 18.21 -9.24 -2.97
C VAL A 90 18.24 -8.46 -4.27
N ASP A 91 17.48 -8.92 -5.27
CA ASP A 91 17.36 -8.31 -6.59
C ASP A 91 16.45 -7.08 -6.57
N LEU A 92 15.39 -7.11 -5.74
CA LEU A 92 14.46 -6.02 -5.52
C LEU A 92 13.87 -6.05 -4.10
N LEU A 93 13.25 -4.94 -3.70
CA LEU A 93 12.65 -4.74 -2.38
C LEU A 93 11.15 -4.50 -2.51
N VAL A 94 10.38 -5.03 -1.55
CA VAL A 94 8.94 -4.74 -1.37
C VAL A 94 8.70 -4.21 0.04
N GLY A 95 7.97 -3.12 0.16
CA GLY A 95 7.67 -2.48 1.45
C GLY A 95 7.86 -0.96 1.38
N PRO A 96 7.72 -0.25 2.50
CA PRO A 96 7.11 -0.64 3.77
C PRO A 96 5.61 -0.27 3.87
N VAL A 97 5.04 -0.37 5.09
CA VAL A 97 3.70 0.19 5.39
C VAL A 97 3.78 1.64 5.84
N ALA A 98 4.68 1.97 6.75
CA ALA A 98 4.72 3.28 7.36
C ALA A 98 5.47 4.32 6.52
N SER A 99 4.85 5.51 6.32
CA SER A 99 5.38 6.59 5.50
C SER A 99 6.74 7.12 5.98
N ASN A 100 6.98 7.18 7.29
CA ASN A 100 8.26 7.59 7.86
C ASN A 100 9.36 6.54 7.65
N VAL A 101 9.02 5.26 7.62
CA VAL A 101 9.96 4.18 7.29
C VAL A 101 10.35 4.27 5.81
N ALA A 102 9.37 4.47 4.91
CA ALA A 102 9.62 4.64 3.49
C ALA A 102 10.54 5.83 3.20
N GLY A 103 10.31 6.96 3.87
CA GLY A 103 11.18 8.13 3.78
C GLY A 103 12.62 7.85 4.20
N ALA A 104 12.83 7.05 5.26
CA ALA A 104 14.16 6.65 5.71
C ALA A 104 14.87 5.67 4.75
N MET A 105 14.13 4.85 4.02
CA MET A 105 14.69 3.89 3.05
C MET A 105 15.09 4.56 1.72
N ARG A 106 14.39 5.64 1.33
CA ARG A 106 14.44 6.24 0.00
C ARG A 106 15.85 6.57 -0.49
N ASP A 107 16.62 7.34 0.29
CA ASP A 107 17.95 7.79 -0.14
C ASP A 107 18.94 6.62 -0.26
N PHE A 108 18.80 5.63 0.61
CA PHE A 108 19.61 4.43 0.53
C PHE A 108 19.35 3.65 -0.76
N VAL A 109 18.09 3.31 -1.08
CA VAL A 109 17.76 2.52 -2.29
C VAL A 109 18.10 3.27 -3.57
N HIS A 110 17.91 4.60 -3.58
CA HIS A 110 18.34 5.45 -4.68
C HIS A 110 19.85 5.34 -4.96
N ASN A 111 20.66 5.45 -3.90
CA ASN A 111 22.13 5.44 -4.02
C ASN A 111 22.68 4.05 -4.40
N VAL A 112 22.08 2.96 -3.91
CA VAL A 112 22.51 1.61 -4.23
C VAL A 112 21.88 1.04 -5.51
N LYS A 113 20.92 1.78 -6.09
CA LYS A 113 20.22 1.42 -7.33
C LYS A 113 19.53 0.06 -7.26
N VAL A 114 18.82 -0.21 -6.15
CA VAL A 114 17.99 -1.41 -5.97
C VAL A 114 16.52 -1.00 -6.03
N PRO A 115 15.69 -1.57 -6.93
CA PRO A 115 14.29 -1.21 -7.04
C PRO A 115 13.52 -1.47 -5.72
N LEU A 116 12.77 -0.46 -5.27
CA LEU A 116 11.87 -0.53 -4.13
C LEU A 116 10.42 -0.37 -4.62
N ILE A 117 9.64 -1.43 -4.53
CA ILE A 117 8.21 -1.41 -4.84
C ILE A 117 7.43 -1.21 -3.54
N ILE A 118 6.65 -0.13 -3.45
CA ILE A 118 5.94 0.26 -2.22
C ILE A 118 4.47 -0.17 -2.30
N PRO A 119 4.07 -1.24 -1.57
CA PRO A 119 2.70 -1.75 -1.59
C PRO A 119 1.73 -0.93 -0.74
N ASN A 120 2.21 -0.08 0.17
CA ASN A 120 1.31 0.65 1.08
C ASN A 120 1.77 2.08 1.42
N ALA A 121 3.01 2.32 1.86
CA ALA A 121 3.42 3.62 2.39
C ALA A 121 3.14 4.79 1.44
N GLY A 122 2.21 5.67 1.83
CA GLY A 122 1.69 6.77 1.02
C GLY A 122 2.49 8.08 1.09
N ASN A 123 3.75 8.09 1.57
CA ASN A 123 4.52 9.32 1.76
C ASN A 123 4.60 10.16 0.48
N ASN A 124 4.02 11.37 0.50
CA ASN A 124 3.91 12.27 -0.65
C ASN A 124 5.27 12.66 -1.26
N LEU A 125 6.32 12.75 -0.42
CA LEU A 125 7.65 13.13 -0.90
C LEU A 125 8.24 12.12 -1.90
N LEU A 126 7.85 10.83 -1.82
CA LEU A 126 8.44 9.77 -2.65
C LEU A 126 7.98 9.80 -4.12
N THR A 127 6.88 10.46 -4.41
CA THR A 127 6.35 10.73 -5.75
C THR A 127 6.23 12.24 -6.01
N GLY A 128 6.85 13.04 -5.12
CA GLY A 128 7.04 14.47 -5.19
C GLY A 128 8.53 14.84 -5.27
N GLU A 129 8.96 15.85 -4.51
CA GLU A 129 10.32 16.42 -4.56
C GLU A 129 11.46 15.41 -4.31
N LYS A 130 11.17 14.28 -3.64
CA LYS A 130 12.13 13.18 -3.41
C LYS A 130 11.83 11.95 -4.26
N CYS A 131 11.17 12.11 -5.39
CA CYS A 131 10.97 10.97 -6.29
C CYS A 131 12.30 10.38 -6.77
N SER A 132 12.28 9.13 -7.16
CA SER A 132 13.45 8.38 -7.59
C SER A 132 13.03 7.35 -8.64
N PRO A 133 13.80 7.13 -9.70
CA PRO A 133 13.51 6.06 -10.66
C PRO A 133 13.51 4.67 -10.00
N TRP A 134 14.21 4.51 -8.85
CA TRP A 134 14.32 3.27 -8.08
C TRP A 134 13.18 3.04 -7.07
N VAL A 135 12.22 3.95 -6.98
CA VAL A 135 11.08 3.85 -6.07
C VAL A 135 9.79 3.91 -6.87
N ILE A 136 9.04 2.81 -6.88
CA ILE A 136 7.76 2.67 -7.56
C ILE A 136 6.70 2.38 -6.51
N ARG A 137 5.59 3.13 -6.53
CA ARG A 137 4.50 2.93 -5.58
C ARG A 137 3.26 2.37 -6.26
N THR A 138 2.85 1.20 -5.81
CA THR A 138 1.69 0.47 -6.34
C THR A 138 0.41 0.75 -5.54
N SER A 139 0.51 1.46 -4.43
CA SER A 139 -0.59 1.65 -3.48
C SER A 139 -1.36 2.96 -3.68
N PHE A 140 -0.84 4.06 -3.17
CA PHE A 140 -1.47 5.38 -3.14
C PHE A 140 -0.47 6.43 -2.61
N SER A 141 -0.71 7.72 -2.85
CA SER A 141 -0.14 8.77 -1.99
C SER A 141 -1.13 9.18 -0.90
N ASN A 142 -0.61 9.72 0.19
CA ASN A 142 -1.46 10.25 1.27
C ASN A 142 -2.38 11.37 0.77
N ASP A 143 -1.90 12.16 -0.20
CA ASP A 143 -2.68 13.20 -0.87
C ASP A 143 -3.77 12.61 -1.78
N GLN A 144 -3.43 11.65 -2.62
CA GLN A 144 -4.32 11.02 -3.60
C GLN A 144 -5.62 10.49 -2.99
N ILE A 145 -5.55 9.90 -1.79
CA ILE A 145 -6.72 9.34 -1.11
C ILE A 145 -7.56 10.42 -0.43
N ASN A 146 -6.91 11.43 0.19
CA ASN A 146 -7.60 12.28 1.16
C ASN A 146 -8.04 13.63 0.58
N ARG A 147 -7.32 14.20 -0.42
CA ARG A 147 -7.59 15.54 -0.94
C ARG A 147 -9.01 15.69 -1.47
N SER A 148 -9.54 14.69 -2.18
CA SER A 148 -10.89 14.72 -2.75
C SER A 148 -12.00 14.72 -1.69
N MET A 149 -11.72 14.26 -0.47
CA MET A 149 -12.68 14.27 0.63
C MET A 149 -13.00 15.69 1.12
N GLY A 150 -12.07 16.63 1.01
CA GLY A 150 -12.31 18.04 1.41
C GLY A 150 -13.48 18.67 0.65
N PRO A 151 -13.43 18.84 -0.69
CA PRO A 151 -14.53 19.40 -1.46
C PRO A 151 -15.80 18.53 -1.42
N TRP A 152 -15.66 17.19 -1.31
CA TRP A 152 -16.81 16.30 -1.16
C TRP A 152 -17.60 16.61 0.12
N LEU A 153 -16.92 16.76 1.26
CA LEU A 153 -17.53 17.13 2.54
C LEU A 153 -18.20 18.53 2.48
N PHE A 154 -17.52 19.51 1.89
CA PHE A 154 -18.07 20.85 1.71
C PHE A 154 -19.35 20.83 0.87
N ASN A 155 -19.38 20.06 -0.22
CA ASN A 155 -20.56 19.89 -1.08
C ASN A 155 -21.70 19.14 -0.37
N LYS A 156 -21.41 18.31 0.64
CA LYS A 156 -22.42 17.67 1.51
C LYS A 156 -22.98 18.60 2.57
N GLY A 157 -22.52 19.85 2.67
CA GLY A 157 -23.06 20.87 3.56
C GLY A 157 -22.25 21.11 4.83
N PHE A 158 -21.16 20.38 5.07
CA PHE A 158 -20.26 20.62 6.21
C PHE A 158 -19.47 21.91 5.99
N ARG A 159 -19.29 22.71 7.03
CA ARG A 159 -18.61 24.02 6.99
C ARG A 159 -17.41 24.06 7.91
N THR A 160 -17.44 23.29 8.99
CA THR A 160 -16.35 23.19 9.96
C THR A 160 -15.91 21.75 10.16
N LEU A 161 -14.60 21.50 10.11
CA LEU A 161 -13.99 20.19 10.40
C LEU A 161 -13.05 20.28 11.60
N PHE A 162 -13.04 19.23 12.40
CA PHE A 162 -11.93 18.92 13.30
C PHE A 162 -11.13 17.76 12.72
N LEU A 163 -9.79 17.81 12.80
CA LEU A 163 -8.90 16.80 12.23
C LEU A 163 -8.21 16.00 13.34
N MET A 164 -8.00 14.69 13.11
CA MET A 164 -7.25 13.89 14.05
C MET A 164 -6.52 12.72 13.36
N ALA A 165 -5.21 12.58 13.62
CA ALA A 165 -4.41 11.50 13.07
C ALA A 165 -3.21 11.18 13.97
N PRO A 166 -2.57 10.00 13.87
CA PRO A 166 -1.38 9.72 14.65
C PRO A 166 -0.21 10.64 14.24
N ASP A 167 0.60 11.06 15.24
CA ASP A 167 1.77 11.92 15.04
C ASP A 167 2.91 11.18 14.31
N TYR A 168 2.86 11.17 12.99
CA TYR A 168 3.91 10.72 12.07
C TYR A 168 3.61 11.17 10.63
N ALA A 169 4.56 10.96 9.71
CA ALA A 169 4.50 11.52 8.35
C ALA A 169 3.17 11.29 7.61
N ALA A 170 2.53 10.10 7.75
CA ALA A 170 1.25 9.87 7.09
C ALA A 170 0.12 10.66 7.75
N GLY A 171 0.08 10.74 9.08
CA GLY A 171 -0.92 11.51 9.81
C GLY A 171 -0.94 12.96 9.36
N HIS A 172 0.22 13.62 9.41
CA HIS A 172 0.36 15.00 8.95
C HIS A 172 -0.07 15.18 7.49
N GLN A 173 0.49 14.38 6.56
CA GLN A 173 0.21 14.51 5.13
C GLN A 173 -1.27 14.26 4.77
N MET A 174 -1.94 13.32 5.42
CA MET A 174 -3.36 13.05 5.19
C MET A 174 -4.25 14.17 5.71
N MET A 175 -3.91 14.74 6.89
CA MET A 175 -4.65 15.88 7.45
C MET A 175 -4.43 17.14 6.60
N ASP A 176 -3.20 17.40 6.16
CA ASP A 176 -2.90 18.52 5.25
C ASP A 176 -3.64 18.38 3.92
N ALA A 177 -3.77 17.17 3.37
CA ALA A 177 -4.48 16.93 2.13
C ALA A 177 -5.98 17.25 2.23
N VAL A 178 -6.67 16.74 3.27
CA VAL A 178 -8.09 17.04 3.44
C VAL A 178 -8.32 18.50 3.83
N ARG A 179 -7.46 19.08 4.68
CA ARG A 179 -7.47 20.50 5.04
C ARG A 179 -7.41 21.37 3.77
N GLY A 180 -6.40 21.14 2.93
CA GLY A 180 -6.22 21.92 1.70
C GLY A 180 -7.44 21.84 0.80
N GLY A 181 -7.97 20.65 0.51
CA GLY A 181 -9.16 20.50 -0.31
C GLY A 181 -10.44 21.11 0.32
N PHE A 182 -10.58 21.05 1.65
CA PHE A 182 -11.74 21.59 2.35
C PHE A 182 -11.72 23.11 2.40
N GLU A 183 -10.57 23.71 2.71
CA GLU A 183 -10.39 25.17 2.77
C GLU A 183 -10.44 25.81 1.38
N GLU A 184 -9.89 25.18 0.35
CA GLU A 184 -10.04 25.58 -1.07
C GLU A 184 -11.53 25.62 -1.50
N ALA A 185 -12.36 24.72 -0.97
CA ALA A 185 -13.79 24.69 -1.22
C ALA A 185 -14.58 25.74 -0.40
N GLY A 186 -13.97 26.42 0.59
CA GLY A 186 -14.58 27.44 1.43
C GLY A 186 -14.94 26.97 2.84
N GLY A 187 -14.49 25.79 3.25
CA GLY A 187 -14.66 25.28 4.63
C GLY A 187 -13.61 25.83 5.59
N THR A 188 -13.76 25.51 6.87
CA THR A 188 -12.83 25.93 7.92
C THR A 188 -12.43 24.73 8.81
N VAL A 189 -11.15 24.53 9.03
CA VAL A 189 -10.65 23.57 10.03
C VAL A 189 -10.55 24.28 11.38
N VAL A 190 -11.35 23.84 12.35
CA VAL A 190 -11.48 24.50 13.67
C VAL A 190 -10.55 23.92 14.73
N GLY A 191 -9.86 22.84 14.44
CA GLY A 191 -8.87 22.24 15.33
C GLY A 191 -8.24 20.98 14.79
N GLU A 192 -7.13 20.57 15.41
CA GLU A 192 -6.39 19.37 15.06
C GLU A 192 -5.76 18.75 16.30
N GLU A 193 -5.75 17.42 16.36
CA GLU A 193 -5.04 16.65 17.39
C GLU A 193 -4.20 15.53 16.75
N LEU A 194 -2.97 15.40 17.21
CA LEU A 194 -2.00 14.45 16.69
C LEU A 194 -1.48 13.55 17.83
N PRO A 195 -2.26 12.54 18.27
CA PRO A 195 -1.83 11.61 19.32
C PRO A 195 -0.62 10.77 18.88
N PRO A 196 0.28 10.42 19.83
CA PRO A 196 1.42 9.55 19.57
C PRO A 196 1.02 8.20 18.94
N LEU A 197 1.70 7.79 17.85
CA LEU A 197 1.37 6.60 17.06
C LEU A 197 1.37 5.28 17.86
N ARG A 198 2.27 5.12 18.84
CA ARG A 198 2.49 3.82 19.53
C ARG A 198 2.01 3.80 20.96
N GLU A 199 1.96 4.94 21.59
CA GLU A 199 1.71 5.10 23.02
C GLU A 199 0.23 5.33 23.35
N THR A 200 -0.54 5.85 22.37
CA THR A 200 -1.94 6.21 22.59
C THR A 200 -2.82 4.98 22.74
N LYS A 201 -3.50 4.90 23.88
CA LYS A 201 -4.50 3.86 24.20
C LYS A 201 -5.82 4.46 24.65
N ASP A 202 -5.81 5.70 25.14
CA ASP A 202 -6.97 6.42 25.63
C ASP A 202 -7.21 7.65 24.74
N PHE A 203 -8.39 7.70 24.13
CA PHE A 203 -8.82 8.80 23.28
C PHE A 203 -9.78 9.77 23.99
N ALA A 204 -10.21 9.48 25.22
CA ALA A 204 -11.15 10.32 25.96
C ALA A 204 -10.72 11.80 26.05
N PRO A 205 -9.45 12.15 26.37
CA PRO A 205 -9.00 13.55 26.40
C PRO A 205 -9.16 14.27 25.05
N TYR A 206 -8.87 13.57 23.97
CA TYR A 206 -9.00 14.08 22.59
C TYR A 206 -10.46 14.27 22.20
N LEU A 207 -11.32 13.29 22.51
CA LEU A 207 -12.77 13.36 22.25
C LEU A 207 -13.43 14.50 23.01
N ALA A 208 -13.00 14.77 24.26
CA ALA A 208 -13.48 15.91 25.03
C ALA A 208 -13.11 17.25 24.37
N LYS A 209 -11.90 17.40 23.84
CA LYS A 209 -11.46 18.58 23.09
C LYS A 209 -12.28 18.77 21.81
N ILE A 210 -12.47 17.70 21.02
CA ILE A 210 -13.27 17.74 19.79
C ILE A 210 -14.69 18.23 20.11
N LYS A 211 -15.32 17.68 21.16
CA LYS A 211 -16.65 18.10 21.59
C LYS A 211 -16.71 19.56 22.00
N ALA A 212 -15.67 20.09 22.65
CA ALA A 212 -15.59 21.48 23.05
C ALA A 212 -15.51 22.47 21.86
N HIS A 213 -14.93 22.05 20.73
CA HIS A 213 -14.87 22.85 19.50
C HIS A 213 -16.17 22.81 18.69
N ASN A 214 -17.05 21.85 18.97
CA ASN A 214 -18.35 21.68 18.32
C ASN A 214 -18.29 21.78 16.76
N PRO A 215 -17.43 21.00 16.08
CA PRO A 215 -17.35 21.02 14.63
C PRO A 215 -18.57 20.34 13.98
N ASP A 216 -18.87 20.67 12.71
CA ASP A 216 -19.92 19.99 11.96
C ASP A 216 -19.56 18.51 11.71
N ALA A 217 -18.26 18.19 11.60
CA ALA A 217 -17.78 16.83 11.42
C ALA A 217 -16.35 16.63 11.93
N LEU A 218 -16.02 15.38 12.23
CA LEU A 218 -14.67 14.91 12.53
C LEU A 218 -14.10 14.13 11.36
N TYR A 219 -12.90 14.52 10.88
CA TYR A 219 -12.15 13.75 9.90
C TYR A 219 -10.93 13.14 10.52
N VAL A 220 -10.73 11.81 10.36
CA VAL A 220 -9.65 11.09 11.03
C VAL A 220 -8.87 10.17 10.09
N PHE A 221 -7.64 9.90 10.49
CA PHE A 221 -6.87 8.77 9.99
C PHE A 221 -6.34 7.94 11.16
N PHE A 222 -6.77 6.69 11.25
CA PHE A 222 -6.16 5.66 12.08
C PHE A 222 -6.19 4.34 11.33
N ALA A 223 -5.24 3.44 11.63
CA ALA A 223 -5.17 2.11 11.07
C ALA A 223 -4.68 1.09 12.14
N GLY A 224 -4.86 -0.20 11.87
CA GLY A 224 -4.41 -1.25 12.78
C GLY A 224 -5.10 -1.20 14.14
N GLY A 225 -4.35 -1.50 15.18
CA GLY A 225 -4.86 -1.51 16.56
C GLY A 225 -5.42 -0.17 17.03
N LEU A 226 -4.86 0.96 16.55
CA LEU A 226 -5.35 2.30 16.88
C LEU A 226 -6.74 2.57 16.29
N ALA A 227 -7.03 2.09 15.08
CA ALA A 227 -8.35 2.23 14.49
C ALA A 227 -9.42 1.54 15.34
N ILE A 228 -9.13 0.30 15.79
CA ILE A 228 -10.04 -0.45 16.65
C ILE A 228 -10.31 0.30 17.96
N GLN A 229 -9.27 0.80 18.61
CA GLN A 229 -9.38 1.51 19.88
C GLN A 229 -10.16 2.82 19.73
N PHE A 230 -9.84 3.61 18.70
CA PHE A 230 -10.49 4.89 18.43
C PHE A 230 -11.99 4.71 18.16
N VAL A 231 -12.36 3.82 17.21
CA VAL A 231 -13.78 3.64 16.82
C VAL A 231 -14.63 3.15 17.99
N LYS A 232 -14.11 2.23 18.81
CA LYS A 232 -14.82 1.75 20.02
C LYS A 232 -15.05 2.89 21.01
N GLN A 233 -14.02 3.65 21.36
CA GLN A 233 -14.15 4.77 22.29
C GLN A 233 -15.04 5.88 21.73
N TYR A 234 -14.91 6.22 20.45
CA TYR A 234 -15.79 7.17 19.78
C TYR A 234 -17.27 6.79 19.90
N HIS A 235 -17.59 5.51 19.72
CA HIS A 235 -18.92 4.95 19.89
C HIS A 235 -19.36 4.96 21.36
N GLU A 236 -18.52 4.49 22.28
CA GLU A 236 -18.78 4.41 23.74
C GLU A 236 -19.04 5.80 24.36
N PHE A 237 -18.33 6.83 23.87
CA PHE A 237 -18.54 8.22 24.31
C PHE A 237 -19.75 8.91 23.65
N GLY A 238 -20.53 8.19 22.82
CA GLY A 238 -21.74 8.73 22.18
C GLY A 238 -21.44 9.89 21.21
N MET A 239 -20.27 9.89 20.58
CA MET A 239 -19.82 10.98 19.69
C MET A 239 -20.52 10.98 18.34
N LYS A 240 -21.08 9.85 17.90
CA LYS A 240 -21.60 9.64 16.56
C LYS A 240 -22.76 10.55 16.19
N GLU A 241 -23.72 10.72 17.10
CA GLU A 241 -24.92 11.55 16.84
C GLU A 241 -24.60 13.05 16.76
N PRO A 242 -23.80 13.62 17.71
CA PRO A 242 -23.50 15.05 17.67
C PRO A 242 -22.46 15.44 16.62
N ILE A 243 -21.52 14.55 16.25
CA ILE A 243 -20.41 14.88 15.36
C ILE A 243 -20.18 13.69 14.42
N PRO A 244 -20.66 13.71 13.15
CA PRO A 244 -20.47 12.61 12.22
C PRO A 244 -18.99 12.36 11.90
N LEU A 245 -18.63 11.06 11.72
CA LEU A 245 -17.27 10.60 11.55
C LEU A 245 -16.95 10.31 10.10
N PHE A 246 -15.92 10.98 9.60
CA PHE A 246 -15.32 10.80 8.28
C PHE A 246 -13.85 10.52 8.39
N GLY A 247 -13.22 10.06 7.30
CA GLY A 247 -11.77 9.89 7.30
C GLY A 247 -11.21 9.03 6.20
N ALA A 248 -9.92 8.77 6.32
CA ALA A 248 -9.26 7.76 5.52
C ALA A 248 -9.84 6.37 5.83
N GLY A 249 -10.23 5.63 4.81
CA GLY A 249 -11.07 4.44 4.96
C GLY A 249 -10.44 3.27 5.73
N TRP A 250 -9.13 3.32 6.02
CA TRP A 250 -8.48 2.32 6.88
C TRP A 250 -9.06 2.23 8.28
N LEU A 251 -9.79 3.26 8.73
CA LEU A 251 -10.45 3.28 10.03
C LEU A 251 -11.40 2.09 10.20
N THR A 252 -12.10 1.73 9.14
CA THR A 252 -13.06 0.62 9.11
C THR A 252 -12.68 -0.47 8.11
N SER A 253 -11.39 -0.70 7.92
CA SER A 253 -10.89 -1.77 7.06
C SER A 253 -11.63 -3.09 7.31
N PRO A 254 -11.92 -3.88 6.25
CA PRO A 254 -12.50 -5.23 6.39
C PRO A 254 -11.74 -6.12 7.37
N LEU A 255 -10.45 -5.87 7.52
CA LEU A 255 -9.58 -6.56 8.49
C LEU A 255 -10.02 -6.32 9.94
N PHE A 256 -10.65 -5.18 10.23
CA PHE A 256 -11.04 -4.77 11.59
C PHE A 256 -12.55 -4.82 11.83
N LEU A 257 -13.38 -4.87 10.79
CA LEU A 257 -14.84 -4.90 10.91
C LEU A 257 -15.36 -5.98 11.88
N PRO A 258 -14.82 -7.23 11.89
CA PRO A 258 -15.26 -8.23 12.84
C PRO A 258 -15.02 -7.84 14.32
N ALA A 259 -13.96 -7.06 14.59
CA ALA A 259 -13.64 -6.58 15.94
C ALA A 259 -14.41 -5.29 16.32
N LEU A 260 -14.86 -4.53 15.32
CA LEU A 260 -15.59 -3.27 15.49
C LEU A 260 -17.09 -3.48 15.62
N GLY A 261 -17.65 -4.43 14.88
CA GLY A 261 -19.09 -4.66 14.85
C GLY A 261 -19.88 -3.39 14.54
N LEU A 262 -20.99 -3.20 15.22
CA LEU A 262 -21.88 -2.05 15.00
C LEU A 262 -21.25 -0.68 15.32
N ALA A 263 -20.17 -0.63 16.08
CA ALA A 263 -19.46 0.61 16.35
C ALA A 263 -18.90 1.27 15.07
N ALA A 264 -18.62 0.46 14.03
CA ALA A 264 -18.15 0.94 12.74
C ALA A 264 -19.25 1.54 11.84
N ALA A 265 -20.54 1.26 12.11
CA ALA A 265 -21.62 1.70 11.23
C ALA A 265 -21.75 3.24 11.19
N GLY A 266 -22.01 3.81 10.00
CA GLY A 266 -22.19 5.24 9.79
C GLY A 266 -20.89 6.03 9.58
N PHE A 267 -19.73 5.37 9.55
CA PHE A 267 -18.49 5.98 9.09
C PHE A 267 -18.49 6.13 7.57
N THR A 268 -18.04 7.27 7.07
CA THR A 268 -17.80 7.48 5.64
C THR A 268 -16.34 7.79 5.38
N GLY A 269 -15.73 7.07 4.43
CA GLY A 269 -14.32 7.21 4.10
C GLY A 269 -14.02 7.04 2.63
N ALA A 270 -12.75 7.25 2.28
CA ALA A 270 -12.21 7.03 0.95
C ALA A 270 -11.06 6.02 0.98
N LEU A 271 -11.05 5.11 0.01
CA LEU A 271 -9.98 4.15 -0.24
C LEU A 271 -9.86 3.81 -1.73
N ASN A 272 -8.73 3.27 -2.09
CA ASN A 272 -8.50 2.71 -3.42
C ASN A 272 -9.08 1.29 -3.62
N TYR A 273 -9.70 0.72 -2.60
CA TYR A 273 -10.36 -0.58 -2.67
C TYR A 273 -11.34 -0.77 -1.51
N VAL A 274 -12.49 -1.37 -1.81
CA VAL A 274 -13.43 -1.93 -0.84
C VAL A 274 -13.93 -3.29 -1.35
N PRO A 275 -14.25 -4.27 -0.47
CA PRO A 275 -14.67 -5.60 -0.89
C PRO A 275 -15.95 -5.63 -1.73
N SER A 276 -16.80 -4.60 -1.60
CA SER A 276 -18.07 -4.45 -2.32
C SER A 276 -17.95 -4.00 -3.79
N ILE A 277 -16.72 -3.83 -4.31
CA ILE A 277 -16.53 -3.56 -5.75
C ILE A 277 -17.10 -4.71 -6.57
N ASP A 278 -18.13 -4.38 -7.39
CA ASP A 278 -18.82 -5.35 -8.24
C ASP A 278 -18.08 -5.51 -9.58
N SER A 279 -16.99 -6.25 -9.56
CA SER A 279 -16.24 -6.65 -10.76
C SER A 279 -15.90 -8.14 -10.73
N GLN A 280 -15.68 -8.73 -11.90
CA GLN A 280 -15.32 -10.14 -12.00
C GLN A 280 -13.94 -10.40 -11.37
N GLU A 281 -12.99 -9.46 -11.55
CA GLU A 281 -11.64 -9.52 -11.01
C GLU A 281 -11.66 -9.50 -9.48
N ASN A 282 -12.49 -8.63 -8.87
CA ASN A 282 -12.63 -8.59 -7.43
C ASN A 282 -13.27 -9.87 -6.88
N LYS A 283 -14.34 -10.36 -7.50
CA LYS A 283 -14.99 -11.60 -7.08
C LYS A 283 -14.03 -12.80 -7.13
N ALA A 284 -13.24 -12.91 -8.22
CA ALA A 284 -12.23 -13.97 -8.35
C ALA A 284 -11.14 -13.87 -7.29
N PHE A 285 -10.63 -12.66 -7.04
CA PHE A 285 -9.62 -12.40 -6.01
C PHE A 285 -10.15 -12.73 -4.61
N GLN A 286 -11.35 -12.25 -4.25
CA GLN A 286 -11.97 -12.52 -2.96
C GLN A 286 -12.17 -14.03 -2.74
N ALA A 287 -12.64 -14.76 -3.75
CA ALA A 287 -12.83 -16.20 -3.69
C ALA A 287 -11.48 -16.94 -3.46
N ALA A 288 -10.44 -16.56 -4.18
CA ALA A 288 -9.12 -17.15 -4.03
C ALA A 288 -8.50 -16.86 -2.66
N PHE A 289 -8.58 -15.60 -2.20
CA PHE A 289 -8.07 -15.20 -0.89
C PHE A 289 -8.83 -15.88 0.25
N GLN A 290 -10.16 -15.94 0.17
CA GLN A 290 -11.04 -16.66 1.12
C GLN A 290 -10.73 -18.15 1.15
N SER A 291 -10.50 -18.78 0.00
CA SER A 291 -10.13 -20.20 -0.07
C SER A 291 -8.84 -20.49 0.68
N ARG A 292 -7.82 -19.62 0.53
CA ARG A 292 -6.49 -19.80 1.12
C ARG A 292 -6.42 -19.38 2.59
N TYR A 293 -6.96 -18.19 2.92
CA TYR A 293 -6.77 -17.56 4.23
C TYR A 293 -8.02 -17.60 5.13
N LYS A 294 -9.16 -18.13 4.64
CA LYS A 294 -10.43 -18.31 5.38
C LYS A 294 -11.03 -17.01 5.91
N LYS A 295 -10.78 -15.90 5.22
CA LYS A 295 -11.29 -14.57 5.57
C LYS A 295 -11.47 -13.69 4.32
N VAL A 296 -12.27 -12.63 4.44
CA VAL A 296 -12.43 -11.61 3.40
C VAL A 296 -11.10 -10.89 3.22
N ALA A 297 -10.70 -10.67 1.96
CA ALA A 297 -9.49 -9.90 1.66
C ALA A 297 -9.70 -8.42 1.97
N SER A 298 -8.72 -7.81 2.61
CA SER A 298 -8.67 -6.38 2.87
C SER A 298 -8.01 -5.62 1.71
N GLU A 299 -8.06 -4.29 1.77
CA GLU A 299 -7.28 -3.41 0.90
C GLU A 299 -5.78 -3.67 0.99
N PHE A 300 -5.28 -4.08 2.14
CA PHE A 300 -3.86 -4.46 2.31
C PHE A 300 -3.51 -5.73 1.52
N ALA A 301 -4.41 -6.71 1.51
CA ALA A 301 -4.24 -7.92 0.71
C ALA A 301 -4.24 -7.60 -0.79
N VAL A 302 -5.14 -6.73 -1.26
CA VAL A 302 -5.18 -6.25 -2.65
C VAL A 302 -3.90 -5.52 -3.02
N GLN A 303 -3.38 -4.66 -2.15
CA GLN A 303 -2.14 -3.92 -2.39
C GLN A 303 -0.94 -4.87 -2.56
N GLY A 304 -0.86 -5.92 -1.74
CA GLY A 304 0.13 -6.99 -1.91
C GLY A 304 -0.06 -7.76 -3.22
N PHE A 305 -1.30 -8.10 -3.55
CA PHE A 305 -1.64 -8.86 -4.76
C PHE A 305 -1.29 -8.11 -6.04
N ASP A 306 -1.67 -6.83 -6.15
CA ASP A 306 -1.36 -6.01 -7.32
C ASP A 306 0.15 -5.73 -7.43
N THR A 307 0.84 -5.58 -6.29
CA THR A 307 2.31 -5.48 -6.25
C THR A 307 2.96 -6.76 -6.79
N GLY A 308 2.49 -7.92 -6.35
CA GLY A 308 2.96 -9.21 -6.85
C GLY A 308 2.71 -9.39 -8.35
N ARG A 309 1.52 -8.99 -8.82
CA ARG A 309 1.18 -9.04 -10.24
C ARG A 309 2.06 -8.10 -11.07
N LEU A 310 2.30 -6.87 -10.62
CA LEU A 310 3.24 -5.95 -11.28
C LEU A 310 4.63 -6.59 -11.45
N ILE A 311 5.16 -7.17 -10.37
CA ILE A 311 6.48 -7.83 -10.39
C ILE A 311 6.48 -9.00 -11.37
N VAL A 312 5.47 -9.85 -11.33
CA VAL A 312 5.36 -11.02 -12.21
C VAL A 312 5.28 -10.62 -13.68
N GLU A 313 4.44 -9.64 -14.02
CA GLU A 313 4.28 -9.21 -15.42
C GLU A 313 5.57 -8.56 -15.95
N ALA A 314 6.28 -7.78 -15.13
CA ALA A 314 7.59 -7.24 -15.50
C ALA A 314 8.64 -8.36 -15.68
N LEU A 315 8.69 -9.35 -14.79
CA LEU A 315 9.58 -10.50 -14.92
C LEU A 315 9.27 -11.37 -16.14
N LYS A 316 7.99 -11.55 -16.49
CA LYS A 316 7.59 -12.23 -17.74
C LYS A 316 8.10 -11.50 -18.97
N ALA A 317 7.88 -10.19 -19.04
CA ALA A 317 8.34 -9.37 -20.15
C ALA A 317 9.87 -9.41 -20.33
N ARG A 318 10.60 -9.60 -19.24
CA ARG A 318 12.07 -9.71 -19.19
C ARG A 318 12.60 -11.15 -19.23
N HIS A 319 11.73 -12.17 -19.32
CA HIS A 319 12.13 -13.58 -19.22
C HIS A 319 12.97 -13.92 -17.97
N GLY A 320 12.76 -13.18 -16.87
CA GLY A 320 13.50 -13.31 -15.61
C GLY A 320 14.85 -12.59 -15.57
N ASP A 321 15.23 -11.88 -16.64
CA ASP A 321 16.46 -11.06 -16.67
C ASP A 321 16.33 -9.83 -15.77
N LEU A 322 17.25 -9.72 -14.81
CA LEU A 322 17.37 -8.63 -13.82
C LEU A 322 18.70 -7.86 -13.94
N GLU A 323 19.55 -8.22 -14.89
CA GLU A 323 20.89 -7.60 -15.02
C GLU A 323 20.79 -6.17 -15.56
N ASP A 324 19.93 -5.96 -16.57
CA ASP A 324 19.64 -4.63 -17.10
C ASP A 324 18.57 -3.94 -16.25
N GLN A 325 19.03 -3.15 -15.29
CA GLN A 325 18.19 -2.45 -14.33
C GLN A 325 17.29 -1.37 -14.99
N ASP A 326 17.78 -0.67 -16.01
CA ASP A 326 16.99 0.35 -16.71
C ASP A 326 15.85 -0.30 -17.49
N ALA A 327 16.10 -1.43 -18.13
CA ALA A 327 15.07 -2.20 -18.80
C ALA A 327 14.07 -2.83 -17.80
N LEU A 328 14.50 -3.21 -16.60
CA LEU A 328 13.58 -3.66 -15.54
C LEU A 328 12.66 -2.52 -15.06
N LEU A 329 13.21 -1.33 -14.83
CA LEU A 329 12.41 -0.17 -14.45
C LEU A 329 11.42 0.22 -15.56
N GLY A 330 11.84 0.17 -16.83
CA GLY A 330 10.96 0.36 -17.99
C GLY A 330 9.82 -0.66 -18.02
N ALA A 331 10.12 -1.94 -17.78
CA ALA A 331 9.11 -3.01 -17.75
C ALA A 331 8.02 -2.77 -16.71
N PHE A 332 8.34 -2.18 -15.53
CA PHE A 332 7.31 -1.81 -14.55
C PHE A 332 6.35 -0.73 -15.08
N HIS A 333 6.82 0.23 -15.86
CA HIS A 333 5.97 1.27 -16.46
C HIS A 333 5.07 0.74 -17.58
N ASP A 334 5.53 -0.29 -18.31
CA ASP A 334 4.77 -0.88 -19.41
C ASP A 334 3.63 -1.79 -18.91
N VAL A 335 3.66 -2.21 -17.64
CA VAL A 335 2.61 -3.05 -17.05
C VAL A 335 1.33 -2.25 -16.84
N SER A 336 0.24 -2.74 -17.40
CA SER A 336 -1.12 -2.29 -17.12
C SER A 336 -2.07 -3.47 -17.06
N PHE A 337 -3.04 -3.40 -16.14
CA PHE A 337 -4.06 -4.44 -16.00
C PHE A 337 -5.33 -3.91 -15.32
N VAL A 338 -6.40 -4.69 -15.41
CA VAL A 338 -7.55 -4.54 -14.52
C VAL A 338 -7.38 -5.54 -13.38
N GLY A 339 -7.29 -5.03 -12.16
CA GLY A 339 -7.13 -5.80 -10.92
C GLY A 339 -8.41 -5.77 -10.08
N PRO A 340 -8.36 -6.33 -8.84
CA PRO A 340 -9.52 -6.34 -7.92
C PRO A 340 -10.07 -4.95 -7.61
N ARG A 341 -9.23 -3.92 -7.61
CA ARG A 341 -9.60 -2.51 -7.36
C ARG A 341 -9.89 -1.70 -8.61
N GLY A 342 -9.93 -2.35 -9.80
CA GLY A 342 -10.14 -1.72 -11.09
C GLY A 342 -8.86 -1.51 -11.88
N PRO A 343 -8.81 -0.50 -12.78
CA PRO A 343 -7.65 -0.22 -13.63
C PRO A 343 -6.40 0.11 -12.81
N PHE A 344 -5.27 -0.45 -13.24
CA PHE A 344 -3.96 -0.27 -12.62
C PHE A 344 -2.90 0.03 -13.69
N ARG A 345 -2.14 1.08 -13.50
CA ARG A 345 -0.91 1.39 -14.24
C ARG A 345 -0.04 2.34 -13.43
N ILE A 346 1.25 2.34 -13.69
CA ILE A 346 2.19 3.27 -13.07
C ILE A 346 2.28 4.55 -13.91
N ASP A 347 2.23 5.71 -13.26
CA ASP A 347 2.44 7.01 -13.88
C ASP A 347 3.96 7.22 -14.10
N PRO A 348 4.44 7.32 -15.35
CA PRO A 348 5.85 7.51 -15.63
C PRO A 348 6.38 8.87 -15.15
N GLU A 349 5.52 9.83 -14.82
CA GLU A 349 5.91 11.15 -14.34
C GLU A 349 6.24 11.19 -12.84
N THR A 350 5.64 10.29 -12.06
CA THR A 350 5.75 10.30 -10.60
C THR A 350 6.14 8.97 -9.98
N ASN A 351 6.13 7.87 -10.76
CA ASN A 351 6.24 6.49 -10.28
C ASN A 351 5.14 6.10 -9.28
N ASN A 352 4.02 6.84 -9.25
CA ASN A 352 2.85 6.47 -8.47
C ASN A 352 1.82 5.72 -9.33
N VAL A 353 0.97 4.94 -8.68
CA VAL A 353 -0.13 4.27 -9.37
C VAL A 353 -1.21 5.28 -9.79
N ILE A 354 -1.77 5.11 -10.99
CA ILE A 354 -3.02 5.73 -11.44
C ILE A 354 -4.13 4.72 -11.17
N GLN A 355 -5.15 5.12 -10.41
CA GLN A 355 -6.18 4.21 -9.92
C GLN A 355 -7.51 4.91 -9.63
N ASP A 356 -8.56 4.14 -9.40
CA ASP A 356 -9.83 4.63 -8.90
C ASP A 356 -9.79 4.80 -7.36
N ILE A 357 -10.50 5.83 -6.87
CA ILE A 357 -10.71 6.07 -5.42
C ILE A 357 -12.20 5.97 -5.16
N TYR A 358 -12.58 5.13 -4.22
CA TYR A 358 -13.97 4.87 -3.83
C TYR A 358 -14.30 5.61 -2.54
N ILE A 359 -15.40 6.37 -2.54
CA ILE A 359 -16.01 6.93 -1.34
C ILE A 359 -17.09 5.96 -0.92
N PHE A 360 -17.04 5.51 0.31
CA PHE A 360 -17.94 4.49 0.82
C PHE A 360 -18.45 4.84 2.22
N GLU A 361 -19.58 4.29 2.57
CA GLU A 361 -20.12 4.30 3.93
C GLU A 361 -20.13 2.89 4.50
N THR A 362 -19.81 2.76 5.78
CA THR A 362 -19.93 1.50 6.52
C THR A 362 -21.35 1.39 7.05
N ARG A 363 -22.16 0.46 6.52
CA ARG A 363 -23.58 0.28 6.87
C ARG A 363 -23.84 -1.06 7.51
N GLN A 364 -24.80 -1.09 8.41
CA GLN A 364 -25.38 -2.33 8.86
C GLN A 364 -26.29 -2.91 7.76
N VAL A 365 -26.02 -4.17 7.36
CA VAL A 365 -26.82 -4.93 6.39
C VAL A 365 -27.15 -6.29 7.06
N GLY A 366 -28.37 -6.42 7.52
CA GLY A 366 -28.75 -7.56 8.36
C GLY A 366 -27.95 -7.57 9.69
N ASP A 367 -27.25 -8.66 9.96
CA ASP A 367 -26.45 -8.84 11.17
C ASP A 367 -24.96 -8.46 11.01
N VAL A 368 -24.57 -7.98 9.82
CA VAL A 368 -23.18 -7.63 9.51
C VAL A 368 -23.04 -6.14 9.17
N VAL A 369 -21.81 -5.64 9.27
CA VAL A 369 -21.45 -4.28 8.82
C VAL A 369 -20.61 -4.40 7.56
N GLU A 370 -21.02 -3.69 6.51
CA GLU A 370 -20.39 -3.76 5.19
C GLU A 370 -20.06 -2.36 4.63
N HIS A 371 -19.14 -2.30 3.68
CA HIS A 371 -18.86 -1.10 2.91
C HIS A 371 -19.86 -0.98 1.75
N VAL A 372 -20.55 0.15 1.68
CA VAL A 372 -21.45 0.51 0.59
C VAL A 372 -20.84 1.68 -0.18
N ILE A 373 -20.51 1.47 -1.46
CA ILE A 373 -19.92 2.53 -2.30
C ILE A 373 -20.98 3.61 -2.54
N LEU A 374 -20.61 4.85 -2.25
CA LEU A 374 -21.44 6.04 -2.47
C LEU A 374 -21.04 6.79 -3.73
N ASP A 375 -19.73 6.82 -4.04
CA ASP A 375 -19.17 7.59 -5.13
C ASP A 375 -17.82 7.00 -5.57
N LYS A 376 -17.33 7.41 -6.73
CA LYS A 376 -16.04 6.97 -7.28
C LYS A 376 -15.37 8.08 -8.09
N ALA A 377 -14.14 8.42 -7.73
CA ALA A 377 -13.25 9.19 -8.57
C ALA A 377 -12.40 8.26 -9.42
N SER A 378 -12.50 8.34 -10.75
CA SER A 378 -11.82 7.42 -11.67
C SER A 378 -10.47 7.96 -12.12
N SER A 379 -9.50 7.05 -12.30
CA SER A 379 -8.16 7.35 -12.87
C SER A 379 -7.45 8.52 -12.17
N VAL A 380 -7.51 8.55 -10.86
CA VAL A 380 -6.88 9.59 -10.05
C VAL A 380 -5.37 9.48 -10.17
N LYS A 381 -4.73 10.57 -10.57
CA LYS A 381 -3.27 10.72 -10.59
C LYS A 381 -2.78 11.45 -9.34
N ASP A 382 -1.54 11.20 -8.98
CA ASP A 382 -0.83 12.02 -8.01
C ASP A 382 -0.33 13.32 -8.69
N PRO A 383 -0.45 14.49 -8.06
CA PRO A 383 0.19 15.69 -8.59
C PRO A 383 1.71 15.53 -8.53
N ARG A 384 2.42 16.13 -9.48
CA ARG A 384 3.89 16.01 -9.56
C ARG A 384 4.64 16.48 -8.32
N ASN A 385 4.13 17.48 -7.62
CA ASN A 385 4.66 18.01 -6.34
C ASN A 385 6.20 18.16 -6.34
N GLY A 386 6.77 18.68 -7.44
CA GLY A 386 8.21 18.85 -7.60
C GLY A 386 8.98 17.58 -8.01
N CYS A 387 8.31 16.52 -8.45
CA CYS A 387 8.98 15.33 -9.01
C CYS A 387 9.57 15.62 -10.39
N GLU A 388 10.85 15.29 -10.59
CA GLU A 388 11.61 15.46 -11.83
C GLU A 388 12.36 14.14 -12.15
N LEU A 389 11.62 13.05 -12.43
CA LEU A 389 12.23 11.73 -12.72
C LEU A 389 13.16 11.75 -13.93
N SER A 390 12.84 12.55 -14.95
CA SER A 390 13.64 12.64 -16.19
C SER A 390 15.00 13.33 -16.02
N GLN A 391 15.24 13.95 -14.86
CA GLN A 391 16.48 14.67 -14.55
C GLN A 391 17.38 13.95 -13.53
N ARG A 392 16.99 12.71 -13.12
CA ARG A 392 17.67 12.01 -12.01
C ARG A 392 18.20 10.63 -12.40
#